data_ec3701a7252e6b05ca24aef6dfe9267e
#
_entry.id   ec3701a7252e6b05ca24aef6dfe9267e
#
_cell.length_a   1.000
_cell.length_b   1.000
_cell.length_c   1.000
_cell.angle_alpha   90.00
_cell.angle_beta   90.00
_cell.angle_gamma   90.00
#
_symmetry.space_group_name_H-M   'P 1'
#
loop_
_entity.id
_entity.type
_entity.pdbx_description
1 polymer ?
#
loop_
_entity_poly.entity_id
_entity_poly.type
_entity_poly.pdbx_seq_one_letter_code
_entity_poly.pdbx_strand_id
1 'polypeptide(L)'
;FTLLRAEKDDEFIILEMGMSGFGEIDLLGQIALPDINVITNIGESHLEFLKTKENVFLAKTEIIPYIKSTLVINGDDEYLKNVKTENIEVVRALSLKNNEFRDKTSDFYYGDVRFNESGTDFFLKYFGKICQSTVERNYKTNVLGEHNVLNLVMAIAVAKQFGMEDKIIGEAIKNIGLTGMRFQIIENGNTTYINDAYNASPMSMEKSLETFSQIYNDRLKIMVLGDMLELGENELELHSNLFNTIKNTK
;
A
#
# COMPACT_ATOMS: atom_id res chain seq x y z
N PHE A 1 2.63 -23.10 -0.51
CA PHE A 1 4.09 -23.37 -0.62
C PHE A 1 4.90 -22.56 0.37
N THR A 2 4.59 -21.28 0.66
CA THR A 2 5.36 -20.44 1.61
C THR A 2 5.35 -21.05 3.02
N LEU A 3 4.20 -21.45 3.54
CA LEU A 3 4.09 -22.10 4.86
C LEU A 3 4.90 -23.41 4.96
N LEU A 4 5.04 -24.15 3.84
CA LEU A 4 5.83 -25.38 3.82
C LEU A 4 7.36 -25.15 3.87
N ARG A 5 7.80 -23.89 3.73
CA ARG A 5 9.20 -23.49 3.85
C ARG A 5 9.55 -22.95 5.22
N ALA A 6 8.54 -22.80 6.10
CA ALA A 6 8.75 -22.29 7.44
C ALA A 6 9.62 -23.27 8.26
N GLU A 7 10.64 -22.75 8.91
CA GLU A 7 11.57 -23.47 9.77
C GLU A 7 11.27 -23.17 11.24
N LYS A 8 11.80 -23.98 12.14
CA LYS A 8 11.51 -23.82 13.58
C LYS A 8 12.05 -22.52 14.19
N ASP A 9 13.07 -21.95 13.57
CA ASP A 9 13.76 -20.76 14.05
C ASP A 9 13.20 -19.46 13.41
N ASP A 10 12.19 -19.57 12.53
CA ASP A 10 11.49 -18.42 11.98
C ASP A 10 10.62 -17.76 13.06
N GLU A 11 10.90 -16.50 13.35
CA GLU A 11 10.11 -15.70 14.29
C GLU A 11 8.85 -15.11 13.62
N PHE A 12 8.91 -14.87 12.31
CA PHE A 12 7.83 -14.26 11.54
C PHE A 12 7.61 -14.98 10.19
N ILE A 13 6.35 -15.18 9.84
CA ILE A 13 5.94 -15.66 8.52
C ILE A 13 5.08 -14.57 7.88
N ILE A 14 5.53 -14.05 6.73
CA ILE A 14 4.80 -13.05 5.97
C ILE A 14 4.23 -13.71 4.73
N LEU A 15 2.90 -13.67 4.59
CA LEU A 15 2.15 -14.29 3.50
C LEU A 15 1.49 -13.21 2.64
N GLU A 16 1.84 -13.15 1.36
CA GLU A 16 1.05 -12.41 0.38
C GLU A 16 -0.11 -13.28 -0.10
N MET A 17 -1.33 -12.76 0.03
CA MET A 17 -2.56 -13.44 -0.37
C MET A 17 -3.21 -12.68 -1.51
N GLY A 18 -3.40 -13.35 -2.64
CA GLY A 18 -4.16 -12.85 -3.78
C GLY A 18 -5.48 -13.60 -3.93
N MET A 19 -6.42 -13.00 -4.66
CA MET A 19 -7.69 -13.61 -5.00
C MET A 19 -8.17 -13.12 -6.36
N SER A 20 -8.94 -13.93 -7.05
CA SER A 20 -9.69 -13.56 -8.25
C SER A 20 -11.21 -13.67 -8.03
N GLY A 21 -11.65 -14.41 -7.03
CA GLY A 21 -13.06 -14.64 -6.71
C GLY A 21 -13.34 -14.79 -5.22
N PHE A 22 -14.62 -14.91 -4.89
CA PHE A 22 -15.08 -15.19 -3.53
C PHE A 22 -14.64 -16.58 -3.04
N GLY A 23 -14.42 -16.71 -1.73
CA GLY A 23 -14.03 -17.95 -1.05
C GLY A 23 -12.53 -18.24 -1.09
N GLU A 24 -11.75 -17.55 -1.94
CA GLU A 24 -10.31 -17.77 -2.01
C GLU A 24 -9.58 -17.21 -0.79
N ILE A 25 -9.91 -16.00 -0.37
CA ILE A 25 -9.36 -15.39 0.86
C ILE A 25 -9.89 -16.11 2.10
N ASP A 26 -11.14 -16.57 2.10
CA ASP A 26 -11.71 -17.39 3.16
C ASP A 26 -10.86 -18.66 3.38
N LEU A 27 -10.58 -19.41 2.32
CA LEU A 27 -9.74 -20.62 2.38
C LEU A 27 -8.32 -20.30 2.87
N LEU A 28 -7.70 -19.22 2.33
CA LEU A 28 -6.37 -18.81 2.76
C LEU A 28 -6.35 -18.39 4.23
N GLY A 29 -7.41 -17.72 4.70
CA GLY A 29 -7.60 -17.35 6.10
C GLY A 29 -7.69 -18.55 7.03
N GLN A 30 -8.47 -19.56 6.65
CA GLN A 30 -8.57 -20.83 7.38
C GLN A 30 -7.22 -21.53 7.55
N ILE A 31 -6.38 -21.49 6.50
CA ILE A 31 -5.07 -22.12 6.51
C ILE A 31 -4.06 -21.31 7.33
N ALA A 32 -4.04 -19.99 7.15
CA ALA A 32 -3.00 -19.13 7.70
C ALA A 32 -3.25 -18.74 9.17
N LEU A 33 -4.50 -18.50 9.55
CA LEU A 33 -4.90 -18.01 10.88
C LEU A 33 -3.99 -16.87 11.37
N PRO A 34 -3.92 -15.74 10.63
CA PRO A 34 -2.91 -14.72 10.86
C PRO A 34 -3.10 -14.03 12.22
N ASP A 35 -1.99 -13.68 12.88
CA ASP A 35 -2.03 -12.82 14.05
C ASP A 35 -2.36 -11.37 13.66
N ILE A 36 -1.75 -10.89 12.59
CA ILE A 36 -1.97 -9.56 12.02
C ILE A 36 -2.26 -9.71 10.52
N ASN A 37 -3.23 -8.97 10.02
CA ASN A 37 -3.49 -8.87 8.59
C ASN A 37 -3.44 -7.41 8.11
N VAL A 38 -3.06 -7.21 6.85
CA VAL A 38 -3.02 -5.89 6.21
C VAL A 38 -3.88 -5.91 4.95
N ILE A 39 -4.82 -4.96 4.82
CA ILE A 39 -5.56 -4.71 3.58
C ILE A 39 -5.18 -3.31 3.07
N THR A 40 -4.46 -3.27 1.96
CA THR A 40 -3.84 -2.04 1.46
C THR A 40 -4.82 -1.09 0.78
N ASN A 41 -5.73 -1.61 -0.04
CA ASN A 41 -6.73 -0.83 -0.77
C ASN A 41 -7.83 -1.71 -1.36
N ILE A 42 -8.91 -1.06 -1.80
CA ILE A 42 -9.97 -1.63 -2.62
C ILE A 42 -9.98 -0.89 -3.96
N GLY A 43 -9.37 -1.49 -4.98
CA GLY A 43 -9.24 -0.92 -6.33
C GLY A 43 -10.05 -1.68 -7.38
N GLU A 44 -9.99 -1.17 -8.62
CA GLU A 44 -10.54 -1.81 -9.81
C GLU A 44 -9.62 -2.96 -10.27
N SER A 45 -9.56 -4.03 -9.47
CA SER A 45 -8.83 -5.26 -9.80
C SER A 45 -9.79 -6.43 -9.80
N HIS A 46 -9.57 -7.40 -10.70
CA HIS A 46 -10.39 -8.61 -10.81
C HIS A 46 -11.89 -8.34 -11.06
N LEU A 47 -12.21 -7.19 -11.68
CA LEU A 47 -13.61 -6.82 -11.99
C LEU A 47 -14.27 -7.76 -13.00
N GLU A 48 -13.50 -8.45 -13.81
CA GLU A 48 -14.00 -9.49 -14.70
C GLU A 48 -14.76 -10.57 -13.92
N PHE A 49 -14.29 -10.95 -12.75
CA PHE A 49 -14.86 -11.98 -11.90
C PHE A 49 -15.78 -11.42 -10.81
N LEU A 50 -15.34 -10.39 -10.11
CA LEU A 50 -16.04 -9.80 -8.97
C LEU A 50 -17.07 -8.73 -9.34
N LYS A 51 -17.02 -8.19 -10.56
CA LYS A 51 -17.97 -7.25 -11.17
C LYS A 51 -17.95 -5.83 -10.58
N THR A 52 -17.81 -5.66 -9.27
CA THR A 52 -17.87 -4.35 -8.60
C THR A 52 -16.77 -4.21 -7.54
N LYS A 53 -16.39 -2.97 -7.22
CA LYS A 53 -15.46 -2.67 -6.10
C LYS A 53 -16.01 -3.14 -4.76
N GLU A 54 -17.31 -3.12 -4.60
CA GLU A 54 -17.98 -3.61 -3.40
C GLU A 54 -17.76 -5.12 -3.22
N ASN A 55 -17.83 -5.89 -4.30
CA ASN A 55 -17.51 -7.31 -4.26
C ASN A 55 -16.00 -7.56 -4.02
N VAL A 56 -15.11 -6.70 -4.55
CA VAL A 56 -13.67 -6.74 -4.22
C VAL A 56 -13.46 -6.50 -2.72
N PHE A 57 -14.18 -5.54 -2.14
CA PHE A 57 -14.14 -5.29 -0.69
C PHE A 57 -14.63 -6.51 0.10
N LEU A 58 -15.77 -7.09 -0.27
CA LEU A 58 -16.33 -8.28 0.40
C LEU A 58 -15.36 -9.46 0.32
N ALA A 59 -14.80 -9.74 -0.86
CA ALA A 59 -13.83 -10.82 -1.04
C ALA A 59 -12.54 -10.61 -0.22
N LYS A 60 -11.96 -9.39 -0.22
CA LYS A 60 -10.76 -9.10 0.59
C LYS A 60 -11.02 -9.18 2.09
N THR A 61 -12.22 -8.85 2.54
CA THR A 61 -12.59 -8.87 3.97
C THR A 61 -13.00 -10.25 4.49
N GLU A 62 -13.11 -11.27 3.64
CA GLU A 62 -13.27 -12.68 4.06
C GLU A 62 -12.19 -13.14 5.06
N ILE A 63 -11.02 -12.47 5.10
CA ILE A 63 -9.94 -12.77 6.05
C ILE A 63 -10.30 -12.42 7.51
N ILE A 64 -11.20 -11.46 7.74
CA ILE A 64 -11.43 -10.87 9.07
C ILE A 64 -11.76 -11.90 10.15
N PRO A 65 -12.63 -12.92 9.93
CA PRO A 65 -12.93 -13.93 10.94
C PRO A 65 -11.74 -14.76 11.43
N TYR A 66 -10.65 -14.77 10.68
CA TYR A 66 -9.46 -15.59 10.96
C TYR A 66 -8.32 -14.83 11.63
N ILE A 67 -8.45 -13.49 11.75
CA ILE A 67 -7.43 -12.65 12.38
C ILE A 67 -7.49 -12.78 13.88
N LYS A 68 -6.33 -13.02 14.53
CA LYS A 68 -6.26 -13.22 15.98
C LYS A 68 -6.16 -11.92 16.78
N SER A 69 -5.48 -10.89 16.25
CA SER A 69 -5.21 -9.68 17.05
C SER A 69 -5.51 -8.37 16.34
N THR A 70 -4.93 -8.12 15.16
CA THR A 70 -4.94 -6.79 14.56
C THR A 70 -5.18 -6.81 13.05
N LEU A 71 -6.07 -5.94 12.61
CA LEU A 71 -6.26 -5.61 11.20
C LEU A 71 -5.70 -4.21 10.92
N VAL A 72 -4.69 -4.10 10.07
CA VAL A 72 -4.13 -2.83 9.60
C VAL A 72 -4.73 -2.50 8.24
N ILE A 73 -5.25 -1.29 8.07
CA ILE A 73 -5.94 -0.88 6.85
C ILE A 73 -5.52 0.52 6.39
N ASN A 74 -5.70 0.77 5.10
CA ASN A 74 -5.74 2.12 4.56
C ASN A 74 -7.00 2.84 5.07
N GLY A 75 -6.83 3.80 5.95
CA GLY A 75 -7.93 4.55 6.55
C GLY A 75 -8.52 5.63 5.62
N ASP A 76 -7.85 5.96 4.51
CA ASP A 76 -8.34 6.88 3.48
C ASP A 76 -9.13 6.17 2.37
N ASP A 77 -9.09 4.83 2.33
CA ASP A 77 -9.85 4.05 1.36
C ASP A 77 -11.35 4.13 1.65
N GLU A 78 -12.15 4.38 0.61
CA GLU A 78 -13.59 4.62 0.71
C GLU A 78 -14.34 3.47 1.38
N TYR A 79 -13.94 2.23 1.13
CA TYR A 79 -14.55 1.02 1.68
C TYR A 79 -13.97 0.65 3.04
N LEU A 80 -12.64 0.72 3.18
CA LEU A 80 -11.95 0.25 4.39
C LEU A 80 -12.13 1.20 5.58
N LYS A 81 -12.24 2.52 5.37
CA LYS A 81 -12.34 3.52 6.44
C LYS A 81 -13.40 3.24 7.50
N ASN A 82 -14.48 2.57 7.10
CA ASN A 82 -15.63 2.26 7.97
C ASN A 82 -15.59 0.85 8.59
N VAL A 83 -14.56 0.05 8.29
CA VAL A 83 -14.42 -1.29 8.87
C VAL A 83 -14.32 -1.19 10.40
N LYS A 84 -15.16 -1.97 11.07
CA LYS A 84 -15.19 -2.13 12.52
C LYS A 84 -15.23 -3.61 12.86
N THR A 85 -14.59 -3.97 13.94
CA THR A 85 -14.55 -5.34 14.46
C THR A 85 -14.82 -5.31 15.96
N GLU A 86 -15.37 -6.39 16.50
CA GLU A 86 -15.65 -6.51 17.94
C GLU A 86 -14.50 -7.16 18.71
N ASN A 87 -13.74 -8.05 18.04
CA ASN A 87 -12.80 -8.93 18.72
C ASN A 87 -11.34 -8.65 18.43
N ILE A 88 -11.03 -7.84 17.40
CA ILE A 88 -9.67 -7.50 17.01
C ILE A 88 -9.51 -5.98 16.90
N GLU A 89 -8.28 -5.52 17.11
CA GLU A 89 -7.95 -4.11 16.95
C GLU A 89 -7.91 -3.73 15.46
N VAL A 90 -8.49 -2.58 15.11
CA VAL A 90 -8.34 -1.99 13.77
C VAL A 90 -7.41 -0.79 13.85
N VAL A 91 -6.29 -0.86 13.14
CA VAL A 91 -5.28 0.20 13.02
C VAL A 91 -5.36 0.80 11.62
N ARG A 92 -5.48 2.13 11.52
CA ARG A 92 -5.59 2.85 10.25
C ARG A 92 -4.33 3.62 9.94
N ALA A 93 -3.89 3.55 8.69
CA ALA A 93 -2.93 4.49 8.12
C ALA A 93 -3.71 5.60 7.41
N LEU A 94 -3.48 6.85 7.78
CA LEU A 94 -4.27 8.02 7.42
C LEU A 94 -3.39 9.16 6.94
N SER A 95 -3.79 9.85 5.87
CA SER A 95 -3.12 11.07 5.42
C SER A 95 -3.60 12.28 6.22
N LEU A 96 -2.66 13.09 6.72
CA LEU A 96 -2.95 14.38 7.38
C LEU A 96 -3.50 15.44 6.41
N LYS A 97 -3.46 15.19 5.09
CA LYS A 97 -4.14 16.05 4.12
C LYS A 97 -5.66 15.97 4.26
N ASN A 98 -6.17 14.79 4.64
CA ASN A 98 -7.60 14.49 4.66
C ASN A 98 -8.15 14.28 6.06
N ASN A 99 -7.29 14.13 7.07
CA ASN A 99 -7.67 13.74 8.41
C ASN A 99 -6.99 14.60 9.47
N GLU A 100 -7.73 14.92 10.53
CA GLU A 100 -7.16 15.50 11.74
C GLU A 100 -6.58 14.40 12.64
N PHE A 101 -5.43 14.65 13.24
CA PHE A 101 -4.83 13.73 14.21
C PHE A 101 -5.74 13.54 15.41
N ARG A 102 -6.01 12.30 15.76
CA ARG A 102 -6.76 11.88 16.95
C ARG A 102 -5.82 11.24 17.95
N ASP A 103 -5.61 11.90 19.06
CA ASP A 103 -4.80 11.38 20.17
C ASP A 103 -5.44 10.13 20.80
N LYS A 104 -4.59 9.25 21.35
CA LYS A 104 -5.00 8.01 22.02
C LYS A 104 -5.73 6.98 21.16
N THR A 105 -5.69 7.10 19.82
CA THR A 105 -6.09 6.05 18.91
C THR A 105 -4.89 5.18 18.53
N SER A 106 -5.15 4.00 17.98
CA SER A 106 -4.09 3.14 17.44
C SER A 106 -3.67 3.52 16.03
N ASP A 107 -4.22 4.62 15.49
CA ASP A 107 -4.04 5.02 14.10
C ASP A 107 -2.68 5.73 13.88
N PHE A 108 -2.16 5.59 12.67
CA PHE A 108 -0.93 6.19 12.20
C PHE A 108 -1.24 7.24 11.14
N TYR A 109 -0.73 8.46 11.32
CA TYR A 109 -0.98 9.59 10.44
C TYR A 109 0.31 10.01 9.75
N TYR A 110 0.28 10.15 8.43
CA TYR A 110 1.43 10.61 7.65
C TYR A 110 1.12 11.92 6.91
N GLY A 111 2.17 12.66 6.62
CA GLY A 111 2.08 13.93 5.90
C GLY A 111 3.42 14.44 5.45
N ASP A 112 3.45 15.68 4.95
CA ASP A 112 4.67 16.36 4.48
C ASP A 112 5.50 15.50 3.51
N VAL A 113 4.80 14.76 2.63
CA VAL A 113 5.45 13.87 1.65
C VAL A 113 6.15 14.71 0.60
N ARG A 114 7.48 14.56 0.48
CA ARG A 114 8.33 15.29 -0.46
C ARG A 114 9.18 14.31 -1.25
N PHE A 115 9.04 14.37 -2.57
CA PHE A 115 9.83 13.55 -3.48
C PHE A 115 11.11 14.26 -3.89
N ASN A 116 12.18 13.50 -4.04
CA ASN A 116 13.42 13.91 -4.68
C ASN A 116 13.94 12.75 -5.53
N GLU A 117 15.03 12.96 -6.28
CA GLU A 117 15.60 11.94 -7.18
C GLU A 117 16.09 10.68 -6.44
N SER A 118 16.36 10.77 -5.14
CA SER A 118 16.88 9.68 -4.32
C SER A 118 15.82 8.96 -3.48
N GLY A 119 14.56 9.42 -3.51
CA GLY A 119 13.47 8.82 -2.74
C GLY A 119 12.46 9.81 -2.18
N THR A 120 11.94 9.50 -1.02
CA THR A 120 10.86 10.25 -0.39
C THR A 120 11.16 10.55 1.07
N ASP A 121 10.96 11.80 1.47
CA ASP A 121 10.91 12.22 2.87
C ASP A 121 9.45 12.34 3.29
N PHE A 122 9.08 11.87 4.48
CA PHE A 122 7.73 12.00 5.01
C PHE A 122 7.69 12.12 6.53
N PHE A 123 6.64 12.78 7.03
CA PHE A 123 6.35 12.90 8.44
C PHE A 123 5.37 11.81 8.88
N LEU A 124 5.57 11.27 10.10
CA LEU A 124 4.69 10.29 10.72
C LEU A 124 4.32 10.73 12.14
N LYS A 125 3.04 10.59 12.48
CA LYS A 125 2.50 10.89 13.81
C LYS A 125 1.57 9.76 14.27
N TYR A 126 1.77 9.29 15.50
CA TYR A 126 0.93 8.26 16.11
C TYR A 126 0.97 8.34 17.64
N PHE A 127 0.05 7.67 18.31
CA PHE A 127 0.08 7.53 19.76
C PHE A 127 0.86 6.28 20.16
N GLY A 128 1.97 6.46 20.86
CA GLY A 128 2.82 5.37 21.34
C GLY A 128 2.23 4.67 22.54
N LYS A 129 1.76 3.44 22.39
CA LYS A 129 1.14 2.65 23.48
C LYS A 129 2.09 2.43 24.66
N ILE A 130 3.39 2.26 24.41
CA ILE A 130 4.40 2.01 25.45
C ILE A 130 4.72 3.33 26.21
N CYS A 131 5.00 4.39 25.49
CA CYS A 131 5.34 5.70 26.09
C CYS A 131 4.13 6.51 26.54
N GLN A 132 2.91 6.07 26.23
CA GLN A 132 1.64 6.76 26.54
C GLN A 132 1.64 8.22 26.11
N SER A 133 2.24 8.53 24.98
CA SER A 133 2.38 9.86 24.43
C SER A 133 2.35 9.87 22.91
N THR A 134 2.04 11.05 22.35
CA THR A 134 2.14 11.28 20.90
C THR A 134 3.60 11.24 20.48
N VAL A 135 3.85 10.45 19.43
CA VAL A 135 5.15 10.28 18.80
C VAL A 135 5.12 10.92 17.42
N GLU A 136 6.14 11.72 17.13
CA GLU A 136 6.34 12.38 15.84
C GLU A 136 7.71 12.02 15.30
N ARG A 137 7.77 11.62 14.03
CA ARG A 137 9.01 11.20 13.34
C ARG A 137 9.05 11.72 11.92
N ASN A 138 10.26 12.03 11.46
CA ASN A 138 10.55 12.25 10.07
C ASN A 138 11.33 11.03 9.54
N TYR A 139 10.84 10.45 8.48
CA TYR A 139 11.45 9.29 7.83
C TYR A 139 11.93 9.64 6.43
N LYS A 140 12.94 8.88 5.98
CA LYS A 140 13.46 8.91 4.62
C LYS A 140 13.46 7.51 4.06
N THR A 141 13.08 7.38 2.80
CA THR A 141 13.03 6.10 2.09
C THR A 141 13.50 6.28 0.65
N ASN A 142 14.00 5.22 0.04
CA ASN A 142 14.38 5.19 -1.37
C ASN A 142 13.20 4.91 -2.32
N VAL A 143 12.00 4.67 -1.80
CA VAL A 143 10.82 4.45 -2.66
C VAL A 143 10.15 5.77 -3.01
N LEU A 144 9.59 5.84 -4.21
CA LEU A 144 8.85 6.99 -4.72
C LEU A 144 7.35 6.72 -4.75
N GLY A 145 6.57 7.79 -4.64
CA GLY A 145 5.12 7.75 -4.71
C GLY A 145 4.42 7.77 -3.36
N GLU A 146 3.40 8.62 -3.23
CA GLU A 146 2.61 8.75 -1.99
C GLU A 146 1.93 7.43 -1.61
N HIS A 147 1.50 6.62 -2.59
CA HIS A 147 0.96 5.29 -2.36
C HIS A 147 1.97 4.33 -1.70
N ASN A 148 3.25 4.44 -2.04
CA ASN A 148 4.31 3.67 -1.39
C ASN A 148 4.58 4.16 0.04
N VAL A 149 4.47 5.48 0.31
CA VAL A 149 4.53 6.01 1.68
C VAL A 149 3.40 5.42 2.52
N LEU A 150 2.18 5.37 2.00
CA LEU A 150 1.05 4.74 2.68
C LEU A 150 1.31 3.26 2.99
N ASN A 151 1.85 2.50 2.03
CA ASN A 151 2.22 1.10 2.24
C ASN A 151 3.29 0.96 3.34
N LEU A 152 4.29 1.87 3.36
CA LEU A 152 5.30 1.93 4.43
C LEU A 152 4.69 2.24 5.79
N VAL A 153 3.74 3.17 5.86
CA VAL A 153 3.06 3.51 7.12
C VAL A 153 2.30 2.31 7.67
N MET A 154 1.63 1.53 6.81
CA MET A 154 1.00 0.27 7.24
C MET A 154 2.03 -0.76 7.71
N ALA A 155 3.16 -0.90 7.02
CA ALA A 155 4.25 -1.78 7.46
C ALA A 155 4.87 -1.32 8.78
N ILE A 156 5.05 0.00 8.98
CA ILE A 156 5.49 0.57 10.26
C ILE A 156 4.48 0.27 11.36
N ALA A 157 3.18 0.40 11.08
CA ALA A 157 2.14 0.08 12.04
C ALA A 157 2.22 -1.40 12.48
N VAL A 158 2.45 -2.33 11.56
CA VAL A 158 2.71 -3.75 11.89
C VAL A 158 3.97 -3.90 12.74
N ALA A 159 5.09 -3.29 12.36
CA ALA A 159 6.35 -3.37 13.10
C ALA A 159 6.20 -2.84 14.54
N LYS A 160 5.40 -1.79 14.73
CA LYS A 160 5.11 -1.23 16.06
C LYS A 160 4.25 -2.15 16.93
N GLN A 161 3.42 -3.04 16.36
CA GLN A 161 2.71 -4.08 17.14
C GLN A 161 3.68 -5.07 17.78
N PHE A 162 4.84 -5.32 17.14
CA PHE A 162 5.91 -6.14 17.68
C PHE A 162 6.92 -5.37 18.54
N GLY A 163 6.66 -4.09 18.86
CA GLY A 163 7.51 -3.27 19.70
C GLY A 163 8.82 -2.78 19.06
N MET A 164 8.93 -2.88 17.72
CA MET A 164 10.15 -2.43 17.01
C MET A 164 10.42 -0.95 17.25
N GLU A 165 11.67 -0.61 17.55
CA GLU A 165 12.09 0.77 17.79
C GLU A 165 12.07 1.62 16.51
N ASP A 166 11.70 2.90 16.64
CA ASP A 166 11.64 3.85 15.50
C ASP A 166 12.98 3.99 14.77
N LYS A 167 14.10 3.87 15.49
CA LYS A 167 15.44 3.91 14.91
C LYS A 167 15.69 2.73 13.98
N ILE A 168 15.32 1.52 14.39
CA ILE A 168 15.46 0.29 13.59
C ILE A 168 14.57 0.38 12.35
N ILE A 169 13.32 0.80 12.53
CA ILE A 169 12.38 1.03 11.43
C ILE A 169 12.97 2.03 10.43
N GLY A 170 13.46 3.18 10.93
CA GLY A 170 14.05 4.21 10.09
C GLY A 170 15.24 3.74 9.27
N GLU A 171 16.11 2.89 9.83
CA GLU A 171 17.23 2.29 9.07
C GLU A 171 16.73 1.28 8.04
N ALA A 172 15.74 0.46 8.38
CA ALA A 172 15.20 -0.55 7.47
C ALA A 172 14.55 0.06 6.23
N ILE A 173 13.78 1.15 6.38
CA ILE A 173 13.05 1.76 5.25
C ILE A 173 13.90 2.64 4.35
N LYS A 174 15.14 2.99 4.72
CA LYS A 174 16.04 3.79 3.89
C LYS A 174 16.43 3.10 2.58
N ASN A 175 16.56 1.77 2.62
CA ASN A 175 17.06 0.97 1.51
C ASN A 175 16.15 -0.24 1.28
N ILE A 176 14.89 0.01 0.95
CA ILE A 176 13.95 -1.07 0.65
C ILE A 176 14.26 -1.65 -0.73
N GLY A 177 14.44 -2.96 -0.80
CA GLY A 177 14.49 -3.69 -2.06
C GLY A 177 13.08 -3.84 -2.62
N LEU A 178 12.71 -3.00 -3.58
CA LEU A 178 11.47 -3.23 -4.32
C LEU A 178 11.66 -4.44 -5.23
N THR A 179 10.60 -5.24 -5.38
CA THR A 179 10.54 -6.25 -6.44
C THR A 179 10.68 -5.57 -7.80
N GLY A 180 11.39 -6.20 -8.73
CA GLY A 180 11.61 -5.62 -10.06
C GLY A 180 10.32 -5.20 -10.75
N MET A 181 10.40 -4.24 -11.65
CA MET A 181 9.27 -3.66 -12.39
C MET A 181 8.21 -2.95 -11.53
N ARG A 182 8.56 -2.48 -10.31
CA ARG A 182 7.71 -1.63 -9.48
C ARG A 182 8.37 -0.26 -9.28
N PHE A 183 8.06 0.67 -10.16
CA PHE A 183 8.64 2.03 -10.25
C PHE A 183 10.18 1.99 -10.17
N GLN A 184 10.77 1.00 -10.82
CA GLN A 184 12.21 0.75 -10.82
C GLN A 184 12.92 1.78 -11.67
N ILE A 185 13.86 2.54 -11.08
CA ILE A 185 14.67 3.52 -11.79
C ILE A 185 15.92 2.84 -12.34
N ILE A 186 16.17 3.01 -13.63
CA ILE A 186 17.30 2.46 -14.36
C ILE A 186 17.97 3.61 -15.14
N GLU A 187 19.21 3.93 -14.80
CA GLU A 187 20.01 4.94 -15.49
C GLU A 187 20.79 4.30 -16.63
N ASN A 188 20.70 4.90 -17.84
CA ASN A 188 21.50 4.49 -19.00
C ASN A 188 21.95 5.72 -19.80
N GLY A 189 23.19 6.14 -19.59
CA GLY A 189 23.74 7.37 -20.16
C GLY A 189 22.93 8.59 -19.72
N ASN A 190 22.36 9.32 -20.67
CA ASN A 190 21.55 10.51 -20.40
C ASN A 190 20.04 10.20 -20.26
N THR A 191 19.67 8.94 -20.28
CA THR A 191 18.26 8.52 -20.23
C THR A 191 18.00 7.78 -18.93
N THR A 192 16.95 8.21 -18.24
CA THR A 192 16.40 7.51 -17.08
C THR A 192 15.16 6.73 -17.50
N TYR A 193 15.16 5.43 -17.28
CA TYR A 193 13.99 4.56 -17.47
C TYR A 193 13.32 4.32 -16.13
N ILE A 194 12.00 4.47 -16.10
CA ILE A 194 11.19 4.08 -14.95
C ILE A 194 10.34 2.89 -15.38
N ASN A 195 10.66 1.73 -14.84
CA ASN A 195 9.98 0.49 -15.16
C ASN A 195 8.96 0.16 -14.06
N ASP A 196 7.67 0.25 -14.40
CA ASP A 196 6.54 -0.06 -13.51
C ASP A 196 5.59 -1.09 -14.17
N ALA A 197 6.17 -2.02 -14.92
CA ALA A 197 5.43 -2.97 -15.77
C ALA A 197 5.08 -4.30 -15.07
N TYR A 198 5.11 -4.36 -13.73
CA TYR A 198 4.75 -5.59 -13.02
C TYR A 198 3.28 -5.96 -13.20
N ASN A 199 2.40 -5.00 -13.04
CA ASN A 199 0.96 -5.11 -13.24
C ASN A 199 0.35 -3.74 -13.53
N ALA A 200 -0.81 -3.70 -14.17
CA ALA A 200 -1.52 -2.47 -14.49
C ALA A 200 -2.98 -2.57 -14.04
N SER A 201 -3.42 -1.61 -13.24
CA SER A 201 -4.81 -1.38 -12.88
C SER A 201 -5.11 0.12 -12.93
N PRO A 202 -6.35 0.58 -13.06
CA PRO A 202 -6.67 2.01 -13.16
C PRO A 202 -6.02 2.83 -12.05
N MET A 203 -6.20 2.44 -10.79
CA MET A 203 -5.63 3.15 -9.64
C MET A 203 -4.11 3.10 -9.61
N SER A 204 -3.47 1.95 -9.91
CA SER A 204 -2.01 1.84 -9.88
C SER A 204 -1.37 2.70 -10.97
N MET A 205 -1.92 2.71 -12.18
CA MET A 205 -1.43 3.54 -13.28
C MET A 205 -1.61 5.03 -12.99
N GLU A 206 -2.76 5.43 -12.45
CA GLU A 206 -2.99 6.82 -12.04
C GLU A 206 -1.92 7.29 -11.03
N LYS A 207 -1.66 6.51 -9.99
CA LYS A 207 -0.65 6.83 -8.96
C LYS A 207 0.78 6.83 -9.50
N SER A 208 1.10 5.93 -10.43
CA SER A 208 2.38 5.91 -11.13
C SER A 208 2.57 7.17 -11.98
N LEU A 209 1.56 7.56 -12.75
CA LEU A 209 1.57 8.78 -13.58
C LEU A 209 1.66 10.05 -12.72
N GLU A 210 0.91 10.15 -11.62
CA GLU A 210 1.01 11.25 -10.66
C GLU A 210 2.44 11.39 -10.12
N THR A 211 3.06 10.27 -9.72
CA THR A 211 4.43 10.26 -9.22
C THR A 211 5.43 10.66 -10.31
N PHE A 212 5.27 10.12 -11.53
CA PHE A 212 6.10 10.45 -12.68
C PHE A 212 6.01 11.93 -13.05
N SER A 213 4.84 12.56 -12.89
CA SER A 213 4.66 13.99 -13.15
C SER A 213 5.48 14.89 -12.22
N GLN A 214 5.77 14.43 -11.00
CA GLN A 214 6.40 15.22 -9.95
C GLN A 214 7.94 15.12 -9.90
N ILE A 215 8.53 14.15 -10.62
CA ILE A 215 9.97 13.93 -10.66
C ILE A 215 10.55 14.31 -12.03
N TYR A 216 11.83 14.63 -12.11
CA TYR A 216 12.57 14.96 -13.35
C TYR A 216 11.86 16.04 -14.20
N ASN A 217 11.45 17.14 -13.56
CA ASN A 217 10.65 18.19 -14.23
C ASN A 217 11.41 19.01 -15.27
N ASP A 218 12.73 18.92 -15.29
CA ASP A 218 13.66 19.54 -16.24
C ASP A 218 13.95 18.68 -17.47
N ARG A 219 13.36 17.47 -17.57
CA ARG A 219 13.62 16.50 -18.64
C ARG A 219 12.40 16.30 -19.54
N LEU A 220 12.68 15.95 -20.80
CA LEU A 220 11.62 15.43 -21.69
C LEU A 220 11.10 14.10 -21.15
N LYS A 221 9.79 14.00 -20.96
CA LYS A 221 9.12 12.82 -20.46
C LYS A 221 8.40 12.07 -21.58
N ILE A 222 8.62 10.76 -21.68
CA ILE A 222 7.97 9.87 -22.63
C ILE A 222 7.32 8.75 -21.83
N MET A 223 6.01 8.52 -22.06
CA MET A 223 5.25 7.46 -21.44
C MET A 223 5.00 6.33 -22.45
N VAL A 224 5.25 5.11 -22.04
CA VAL A 224 4.89 3.89 -22.78
C VAL A 224 3.97 3.09 -21.89
N LEU A 225 2.69 3.03 -22.24
CA LEU A 225 1.64 2.43 -21.44
C LEU A 225 1.13 1.17 -22.15
N GLY A 226 0.89 0.11 -21.40
CA GLY A 226 0.26 -1.12 -21.86
C GLY A 226 -1.21 -1.19 -21.43
N ASP A 227 -1.86 -2.29 -21.79
CA ASP A 227 -3.25 -2.55 -21.41
C ASP A 227 -3.40 -2.87 -19.93
N MET A 228 -4.57 -2.53 -19.40
CA MET A 228 -5.03 -2.99 -18.09
C MET A 228 -5.97 -4.17 -18.29
N LEU A 229 -5.64 -5.32 -17.70
CA LEU A 229 -6.38 -6.56 -17.87
C LEU A 229 -7.41 -6.77 -16.72
N GLU A 230 -8.32 -7.72 -16.92
CA GLU A 230 -9.32 -8.15 -15.93
C GLU A 230 -10.32 -7.06 -15.49
N LEU A 231 -10.57 -6.05 -16.34
CA LEU A 231 -11.48 -4.94 -16.04
C LEU A 231 -12.95 -5.23 -16.36
N GLY A 232 -13.22 -6.32 -17.08
CA GLY A 232 -14.57 -6.72 -17.44
C GLY A 232 -15.26 -5.76 -18.41
N GLU A 233 -16.57 -5.55 -18.25
CA GLU A 233 -17.39 -4.77 -19.19
C GLU A 233 -17.03 -3.28 -19.25
N ASN A 234 -16.37 -2.75 -18.21
CA ASN A 234 -15.99 -1.33 -18.12
C ASN A 234 -14.58 -1.04 -18.66
N GLU A 235 -13.94 -1.99 -19.33
CA GLU A 235 -12.55 -1.89 -19.80
C GLU A 235 -12.30 -0.61 -20.61
N LEU A 236 -13.11 -0.32 -21.62
CA LEU A 236 -12.94 0.84 -22.48
C LEU A 236 -13.12 2.17 -21.71
N GLU A 237 -14.07 2.23 -20.80
CA GLU A 237 -14.29 3.40 -19.96
C GLU A 237 -13.11 3.67 -19.04
N LEU A 238 -12.60 2.63 -18.37
CA LEU A 238 -11.48 2.75 -17.46
C LEU A 238 -10.18 3.16 -18.16
N HIS A 239 -9.92 2.62 -19.37
CA HIS A 239 -8.80 3.09 -20.21
C HIS A 239 -8.99 4.55 -20.64
N SER A 240 -10.22 4.93 -21.03
CA SER A 240 -10.53 6.31 -21.41
C SER A 240 -10.32 7.31 -20.27
N ASN A 241 -10.69 6.93 -19.05
CA ASN A 241 -10.52 7.77 -17.86
C ASN A 241 -9.05 8.07 -17.55
N LEU A 242 -8.14 7.12 -17.80
CA LEU A 242 -6.70 7.33 -17.63
C LEU A 242 -6.14 8.46 -18.52
N PHE A 243 -6.76 8.71 -19.67
CA PHE A 243 -6.36 9.79 -20.57
C PHE A 243 -6.44 11.18 -19.95
N ASN A 244 -7.38 11.40 -19.02
CA ASN A 244 -7.47 12.66 -18.30
C ASN A 244 -6.27 12.86 -17.36
N THR A 245 -5.83 11.80 -16.70
CA THR A 245 -4.61 11.82 -15.87
C THR A 245 -3.39 12.12 -16.72
N ILE A 246 -3.24 11.46 -17.87
CA ILE A 246 -2.11 11.70 -18.81
C ILE A 246 -2.07 13.16 -19.27
N LYS A 247 -3.23 13.77 -19.63
CA LYS A 247 -3.29 15.18 -20.04
C LYS A 247 -2.83 16.15 -18.96
N ASN A 248 -3.06 15.83 -17.71
CA ASN A 248 -2.70 16.66 -16.57
C ASN A 248 -1.26 16.41 -16.10
N THR A 249 -0.60 15.39 -16.63
CA THR A 249 0.82 15.07 -16.39
C THR A 249 1.64 15.91 -17.38
N LYS A 250 2.08 17.10 -16.96
CA LYS A 250 2.90 18.02 -17.76
C LYS A 250 4.36 17.93 -17.35
#